data_1f97df01bbe9426ba0b74b32d7b5a0e6
#
_entry.id   1f97df01bbe9426ba0b74b32d7b5a0e6
#
_cell.length_a   1.000
_cell.length_b   1.000
_cell.length_c   1.000
_cell.angle_alpha   90.00
_cell.angle_beta   90.00
_cell.angle_gamma   90.00
#
_symmetry.space_group_name_H-M   'P 1'
#
loop_
_entity.id
_entity.type
_entity.pdbx_description
1 polymer ?
#
loop_
_entity_poly.entity_id
_entity_poly.type
_entity_poly.pdbx_seq_one_letter_code
_entity_poly.pdbx_strand_id
1 'polypeptide(L)'
;MDNFRQLIDENPSLTRVELSNFGEVLLNPHLLRILEYASSKAVSITFSNGVNLNHATDELLEGLVKYRVRHITCSIDGASSETYRMYRIRGNFDNVIQHIEQINHFKREYRSEFPQLTWQFVVFGHNEHEIPAAREIAVRLGMGFYTKISWDAKLSPIRNREFVRAQTGERAATRQEYEQIYGRQYLSSICHQLWDDPQINWDGKNLGCCRNFWGDFGGNAFIDGLRACFNHEKMHYARAMLLGRKPPRDDIPCSTCVVYLSRQNHSDWITVRNHHSR
;
A
#
# COMPACT_ATOMS: atom_id res chain seq x y z
N MET A 1 18.73 8.60 -7.24
CA MET A 1 19.53 7.41 -6.86
C MET A 1 20.39 7.71 -5.64
N ASP A 2 21.08 8.84 -5.61
CA ASP A 2 22.03 9.19 -4.53
C ASP A 2 21.33 9.32 -3.17
N ASN A 3 20.21 10.00 -3.11
CA ASN A 3 19.41 10.09 -1.88
C ASN A 3 18.97 8.72 -1.33
N PHE A 4 18.64 7.77 -2.21
CA PHE A 4 18.29 6.41 -1.79
C PHE A 4 19.49 5.65 -1.21
N ARG A 5 20.67 5.79 -1.83
CA ARG A 5 21.92 5.21 -1.31
C ARG A 5 22.28 5.79 0.05
N GLN A 6 22.29 7.13 0.14
CA GLN A 6 22.54 7.84 1.40
C GLN A 6 21.62 7.35 2.51
N LEU A 7 20.31 7.28 2.23
CA LEU A 7 19.31 6.85 3.21
C LEU A 7 19.59 5.44 3.74
N ILE A 8 19.99 4.49 2.86
CA ILE A 8 20.34 3.13 3.30
C ILE A 8 21.67 3.11 4.05
N ASP A 9 22.71 3.78 3.55
CA ASP A 9 24.04 3.74 4.13
C ASP A 9 24.11 4.41 5.52
N GLU A 10 23.37 5.47 5.72
CA GLU A 10 23.27 6.16 7.01
C GLU A 10 22.38 5.46 8.04
N ASN A 11 21.58 4.47 7.61
CA ASN A 11 20.64 3.77 8.49
C ASN A 11 20.82 2.24 8.45
N PRO A 12 21.91 1.70 9.02
CA PRO A 12 22.23 0.27 8.95
C PRO A 12 21.22 -0.65 9.65
N SER A 13 20.32 -0.10 10.45
CA SER A 13 19.19 -0.82 11.06
C SER A 13 17.97 -0.92 10.15
N LEU A 14 17.98 -0.28 8.99
CA LEU A 14 16.89 -0.32 8.03
C LEU A 14 16.87 -1.68 7.33
N THR A 15 15.81 -2.44 7.55
CA THR A 15 15.66 -3.80 7.02
C THR A 15 14.69 -3.90 5.85
N ARG A 16 13.81 -2.89 5.70
CA ARG A 16 12.75 -2.89 4.68
C ARG A 16 12.44 -1.47 4.19
N VAL A 17 12.16 -1.34 2.89
CA VAL A 17 11.61 -0.12 2.28
C VAL A 17 10.41 -0.46 1.43
N GLU A 18 9.29 0.24 1.67
CA GLU A 18 8.09 0.21 0.82
C GLU A 18 8.17 1.33 -0.21
N LEU A 19 8.07 1.00 -1.51
CA LEU A 19 8.27 1.98 -2.60
C LEU A 19 6.99 2.36 -3.37
N SER A 20 5.84 1.71 -3.11
CA SER A 20 4.65 1.85 -3.96
C SER A 20 3.55 2.76 -3.40
N ASN A 21 3.88 3.84 -2.68
CA ASN A 21 2.83 4.66 -2.09
C ASN A 21 2.24 5.69 -3.06
N PHE A 22 3.04 6.62 -3.56
CA PHE A 22 2.60 7.66 -4.49
C PHE A 22 3.19 7.44 -5.89
N GLY A 23 2.34 7.58 -6.92
CA GLY A 23 2.72 7.30 -8.30
C GLY A 23 2.76 5.82 -8.61
N GLU A 24 3.35 5.48 -9.76
CA GLU A 24 3.54 4.09 -10.22
C GLU A 24 5.03 3.74 -10.16
N VAL A 25 5.39 2.84 -9.26
CA VAL A 25 6.78 2.48 -8.99
C VAL A 25 7.50 1.90 -10.23
N LEU A 26 6.79 1.17 -11.09
CA LEU A 26 7.36 0.57 -12.30
C LEU A 26 7.72 1.59 -13.38
N LEU A 27 7.27 2.84 -13.27
CA LEU A 27 7.66 3.94 -14.17
C LEU A 27 8.96 4.62 -13.73
N ASN A 28 9.55 4.24 -12.59
CA ASN A 28 10.80 4.84 -12.15
C ASN A 28 11.97 4.31 -12.99
N PRO A 29 12.67 5.16 -13.79
CA PRO A 29 13.75 4.72 -14.67
C PRO A 29 14.98 4.18 -13.92
N HIS A 30 15.03 4.40 -12.61
CA HIS A 30 16.13 3.93 -11.76
C HIS A 30 15.74 2.71 -10.92
N LEU A 31 14.55 2.13 -11.13
CA LEU A 31 14.06 1.08 -10.25
C LEU A 31 15.00 -0.12 -10.17
N LEU A 32 15.52 -0.63 -11.29
CA LEU A 32 16.45 -1.75 -11.29
C LEU A 32 17.72 -1.46 -10.46
N ARG A 33 18.27 -0.26 -10.58
CA ARG A 33 19.45 0.17 -9.80
C ARG A 33 19.12 0.31 -8.29
N ILE A 34 17.90 0.71 -7.96
CA ILE A 34 17.41 0.75 -6.58
C ILE A 34 17.31 -0.66 -6.01
N LEU A 35 16.71 -1.60 -6.77
CA LEU A 35 16.57 -2.99 -6.36
C LEU A 35 17.92 -3.69 -6.16
N GLU A 36 18.84 -3.52 -7.12
CA GLU A 36 20.20 -4.04 -7.04
C GLU A 36 20.92 -3.54 -5.79
N TYR A 37 20.86 -2.23 -5.55
CA TYR A 37 21.52 -1.62 -4.39
C TYR A 37 20.92 -2.11 -3.07
N ALA A 38 19.60 -2.10 -2.94
CA ALA A 38 18.92 -2.60 -1.76
C ALA A 38 19.27 -4.07 -1.47
N SER A 39 19.26 -4.90 -2.53
CA SER A 39 19.65 -6.32 -2.44
C SER A 39 21.09 -6.50 -1.96
N SER A 40 22.04 -5.69 -2.45
CA SER A 40 23.46 -5.72 -2.03
C SER A 40 23.66 -5.34 -0.55
N LYS A 41 22.72 -4.60 0.02
CA LYS A 41 22.72 -4.15 1.43
C LYS A 41 21.80 -5.01 2.32
N ALA A 42 21.25 -6.09 1.80
CA ALA A 42 20.27 -6.95 2.48
C ALA A 42 19.01 -6.21 2.97
N VAL A 43 18.63 -5.11 2.31
CA VAL A 43 17.41 -4.35 2.55
C VAL A 43 16.28 -4.89 1.68
N SER A 44 15.22 -5.37 2.29
CA SER A 44 14.04 -5.90 1.59
C SER A 44 13.23 -4.77 0.96
N ILE A 45 12.86 -4.93 -0.31
CA ILE A 45 11.94 -4.03 -1.01
C ILE A 45 10.54 -4.66 -1.07
N THR A 46 9.50 -3.84 -0.84
CA THR A 46 8.09 -4.23 -0.98
C THR A 46 7.33 -3.21 -1.83
N PHE A 47 6.28 -3.69 -2.50
CA PHE A 47 5.30 -2.91 -3.26
C PHE A 47 3.89 -3.28 -2.78
N SER A 48 3.53 -2.86 -1.58
CA SER A 48 2.32 -3.33 -0.88
C SER A 48 1.08 -2.47 -1.12
N ASN A 49 1.23 -1.26 -1.67
CA ASN A 49 0.09 -0.35 -1.91
C ASN A 49 -0.62 -0.55 -3.25
N GLY A 50 -0.08 -1.41 -4.10
CA GLY A 50 -0.64 -1.75 -5.39
C GLY A 50 0.20 -1.26 -6.57
N VAL A 51 0.48 -2.16 -7.50
CA VAL A 51 1.31 -1.94 -8.70
C VAL A 51 0.50 -2.24 -9.95
N ASN A 52 0.68 -1.45 -10.98
CA ASN A 52 0.10 -1.67 -12.30
C ASN A 52 1.13 -2.36 -13.22
N LEU A 53 0.92 -3.64 -13.50
CA LEU A 53 1.82 -4.43 -14.34
C LEU A 53 1.60 -4.25 -15.86
N ASN A 54 0.73 -3.36 -16.31
CA ASN A 54 0.38 -3.24 -17.74
C ASN A 54 1.56 -2.96 -18.68
N HIS A 55 2.56 -2.22 -18.22
CA HIS A 55 3.67 -1.72 -19.04
C HIS A 55 5.05 -2.15 -18.50
N ALA A 56 5.10 -3.23 -17.75
CA ALA A 56 6.36 -3.79 -17.29
C ALA A 56 7.15 -4.38 -18.46
N THR A 57 8.46 -4.21 -18.47
CA THR A 57 9.36 -4.85 -19.44
C THR A 57 9.88 -6.17 -18.87
N ASP A 58 10.28 -7.10 -19.73
CA ASP A 58 10.85 -8.39 -19.31
C ASP A 58 12.07 -8.19 -18.39
N GLU A 59 12.94 -7.24 -18.70
CA GLU A 59 14.08 -6.89 -17.85
C GLU A 59 13.66 -6.45 -16.44
N LEU A 60 12.57 -5.69 -16.35
CA LEU A 60 12.03 -5.26 -15.05
C LEU A 60 11.41 -6.44 -14.29
N LEU A 61 10.62 -7.28 -14.98
CA LEU A 61 10.00 -8.47 -14.38
C LEU A 61 11.07 -9.46 -13.87
N GLU A 62 12.12 -9.69 -14.65
CA GLU A 62 13.29 -10.47 -14.23
C GLU A 62 13.98 -9.85 -13.02
N GLY A 63 14.22 -8.53 -13.04
CA GLY A 63 14.84 -7.78 -11.96
C GLY A 63 14.08 -7.89 -10.63
N LEU A 64 12.74 -7.90 -10.67
CA LEU A 64 11.90 -8.12 -9.48
C LEU A 64 12.22 -9.45 -8.78
N VAL A 65 12.49 -10.49 -9.56
CA VAL A 65 12.85 -11.83 -9.06
C VAL A 65 14.32 -11.91 -8.67
N LYS A 66 15.21 -11.47 -9.55
CA LYS A 66 16.68 -11.49 -9.39
C LYS A 66 17.12 -10.78 -8.11
N TYR A 67 16.56 -9.58 -7.86
CA TYR A 67 16.86 -8.79 -6.68
C TYR A 67 15.92 -9.06 -5.50
N ARG A 68 15.11 -10.13 -5.59
CA ARG A 68 14.29 -10.69 -4.52
C ARG A 68 13.35 -9.67 -3.86
N VAL A 69 12.62 -8.87 -4.68
CA VAL A 69 11.53 -8.03 -4.14
C VAL A 69 10.64 -8.91 -3.28
N ARG A 70 10.44 -8.52 -2.02
CA ARG A 70 9.81 -9.40 -1.01
C ARG A 70 8.35 -9.67 -1.32
N HIS A 71 7.58 -8.64 -1.63
CA HIS A 71 6.14 -8.71 -1.84
C HIS A 71 5.69 -7.69 -2.88
N ILE A 72 4.75 -8.08 -3.74
CA ILE A 72 4.10 -7.20 -4.72
C ILE A 72 2.58 -7.40 -4.62
N THR A 73 1.87 -6.33 -4.32
CA THR A 73 0.42 -6.25 -4.48
C THR A 73 0.10 -5.80 -5.89
N CYS A 74 -0.53 -6.64 -6.69
CA CYS A 74 -0.97 -6.33 -8.05
C CYS A 74 -2.37 -5.75 -8.02
N SER A 75 -2.54 -4.54 -8.53
CA SER A 75 -3.83 -3.84 -8.59
C SER A 75 -4.62 -4.28 -9.81
N ILE A 76 -5.51 -5.27 -9.66
CA ILE A 76 -6.27 -5.86 -10.75
C ILE A 76 -7.76 -5.86 -10.38
N ASP A 77 -8.53 -4.95 -10.99
CA ASP A 77 -9.90 -4.64 -10.60
C ASP A 77 -10.94 -5.21 -11.59
N GLY A 78 -10.75 -6.45 -11.98
CA GLY A 78 -11.63 -7.23 -12.85
C GLY A 78 -11.02 -8.61 -13.13
N ALA A 79 -11.84 -9.60 -13.53
CA ALA A 79 -11.41 -10.93 -13.95
C ALA A 79 -11.60 -11.16 -15.45
N SER A 80 -11.96 -10.11 -16.17
CA SER A 80 -12.11 -10.07 -17.63
C SER A 80 -11.58 -8.75 -18.19
N SER A 81 -11.23 -8.75 -19.48
CA SER A 81 -10.78 -7.55 -20.18
C SER A 81 -11.85 -6.46 -20.22
N GLU A 82 -13.14 -6.82 -20.20
CA GLU A 82 -14.25 -5.88 -20.20
C GLU A 82 -14.34 -5.11 -18.89
N THR A 83 -14.49 -5.79 -17.76
CA THR A 83 -14.62 -5.17 -16.44
C THR A 83 -13.34 -4.50 -15.99
N TYR A 84 -12.18 -5.06 -16.29
CA TYR A 84 -10.88 -4.48 -15.93
C TYR A 84 -10.72 -3.07 -16.54
N ARG A 85 -11.09 -2.87 -17.83
CA ARG A 85 -10.96 -1.57 -18.52
C ARG A 85 -11.91 -0.50 -17.98
N MET A 86 -12.99 -0.88 -17.33
CA MET A 86 -13.96 0.09 -16.80
C MET A 86 -13.35 0.99 -15.73
N TYR A 87 -12.45 0.46 -14.94
CA TYR A 87 -11.73 1.22 -13.91
C TYR A 87 -10.27 1.50 -14.31
N ARG A 88 -9.58 0.50 -14.88
CA ARG A 88 -8.19 0.63 -15.35
C ARG A 88 -8.17 1.11 -16.81
N ILE A 89 -8.50 2.40 -17.01
CA ILE A 89 -8.59 3.01 -18.34
C ILE A 89 -7.30 2.80 -19.12
N ARG A 90 -7.40 2.31 -20.36
CA ARG A 90 -6.29 1.89 -21.26
C ARG A 90 -5.50 0.68 -20.74
N GLY A 91 -5.95 0.04 -19.69
CA GLY A 91 -5.33 -1.20 -19.22
C GLY A 91 -5.65 -2.38 -20.13
N ASN A 92 -4.76 -3.35 -20.17
CA ASN A 92 -4.94 -4.62 -20.86
C ASN A 92 -4.82 -5.74 -19.82
N PHE A 93 -5.93 -6.43 -19.56
CA PHE A 93 -5.99 -7.52 -18.59
C PHE A 93 -5.07 -8.68 -18.97
N ASP A 94 -5.06 -9.05 -20.26
CA ASP A 94 -4.27 -10.18 -20.75
C ASP A 94 -2.77 -9.93 -20.58
N ASN A 95 -2.30 -8.69 -20.81
CA ASN A 95 -0.91 -8.29 -20.54
C ASN A 95 -0.55 -8.45 -19.07
N VAL A 96 -1.46 -8.03 -18.16
CA VAL A 96 -1.21 -8.17 -16.72
C VAL A 96 -1.08 -9.63 -16.32
N ILE A 97 -1.95 -10.51 -16.82
CA ILE A 97 -1.88 -11.95 -16.57
C ILE A 97 -0.57 -12.53 -17.13
N GLN A 98 -0.22 -12.19 -18.37
CA GLN A 98 1.03 -12.62 -19.00
C GLN A 98 2.26 -12.18 -18.20
N HIS A 99 2.30 -10.96 -17.71
CA HIS A 99 3.42 -10.48 -16.89
C HIS A 99 3.52 -11.21 -15.55
N ILE A 100 2.40 -11.59 -14.95
CA ILE A 100 2.39 -12.42 -13.72
C ILE A 100 2.95 -13.83 -14.04
N GLU A 101 2.54 -14.43 -15.15
CA GLU A 101 3.08 -15.72 -15.61
C GLU A 101 4.58 -15.64 -15.88
N GLN A 102 5.05 -14.50 -16.44
CA GLN A 102 6.47 -14.25 -16.70
C GLN A 102 7.26 -14.11 -15.38
N ILE A 103 6.74 -13.40 -14.38
CA ILE A 103 7.36 -13.37 -13.03
C ILE A 103 7.46 -14.80 -12.48
N ASN A 104 6.41 -15.60 -12.60
CA ASN A 104 6.43 -16.99 -12.13
C ASN A 104 7.41 -17.87 -12.92
N HIS A 105 7.62 -17.59 -14.21
CA HIS A 105 8.67 -18.22 -15.02
C HIS A 105 10.06 -17.88 -14.46
N PHE A 106 10.38 -16.62 -14.26
CA PHE A 106 11.66 -16.19 -13.67
C PHE A 106 11.85 -16.75 -12.25
N LYS A 107 10.78 -16.82 -11.42
CA LYS A 107 10.88 -17.47 -10.11
C LYS A 107 11.35 -18.92 -10.21
N ARG A 108 10.90 -19.69 -11.20
CA ARG A 108 11.37 -21.07 -11.43
C ARG A 108 12.84 -21.09 -11.87
N GLU A 109 13.22 -20.24 -12.82
CA GLU A 109 14.61 -20.14 -13.31
C GLU A 109 15.60 -19.78 -12.21
N TYR A 110 15.27 -18.76 -11.42
CA TYR A 110 16.09 -18.30 -10.30
C TYR A 110 15.94 -19.13 -9.02
N ARG A 111 15.08 -20.15 -9.02
CA ARG A 111 14.71 -20.94 -7.83
C ARG A 111 14.36 -20.04 -6.65
N SER A 112 13.60 -18.98 -6.89
CA SER A 112 13.22 -17.95 -5.93
C SER A 112 11.76 -18.10 -5.50
N GLU A 113 11.49 -17.99 -4.21
CA GLU A 113 10.12 -17.84 -3.68
C GLU A 113 9.60 -16.41 -3.83
N PHE A 114 10.48 -15.45 -4.14
CA PHE A 114 10.15 -14.04 -4.26
C PHE A 114 10.10 -13.58 -5.72
N PRO A 115 9.25 -12.55 -5.96
CA PRO A 115 8.32 -11.89 -5.04
C PRO A 115 7.13 -12.78 -4.67
N GLN A 116 6.61 -12.61 -3.44
CA GLN A 116 5.27 -13.07 -3.10
C GLN A 116 4.26 -12.15 -3.80
N LEU A 117 3.40 -12.71 -4.62
CA LEU A 117 2.40 -11.94 -5.38
C LEU A 117 1.05 -11.99 -4.69
N THR A 118 0.38 -10.85 -4.63
CA THR A 118 -0.99 -10.75 -4.11
C THR A 118 -1.85 -9.93 -5.05
N TRP A 119 -3.00 -10.47 -5.42
CA TRP A 119 -4.01 -9.77 -6.20
C TRP A 119 -4.89 -8.92 -5.27
N GLN A 120 -4.82 -7.61 -5.39
CA GLN A 120 -5.76 -6.68 -4.78
C GLN A 120 -6.90 -6.41 -5.75
N PHE A 121 -8.12 -6.72 -5.34
CA PHE A 121 -9.34 -6.48 -6.10
C PHE A 121 -10.19 -5.42 -5.39
N VAL A 122 -10.22 -4.20 -5.94
CA VAL A 122 -11.12 -3.16 -5.43
C VAL A 122 -12.54 -3.44 -5.93
N VAL A 123 -13.47 -3.62 -5.00
CA VAL A 123 -14.84 -4.00 -5.32
C VAL A 123 -15.67 -2.78 -5.71
N PHE A 124 -16.29 -2.86 -6.86
CA PHE A 124 -17.23 -1.91 -7.44
C PHE A 124 -18.49 -2.63 -7.91
N GLY A 125 -19.59 -1.91 -8.15
CA GLY A 125 -20.83 -2.53 -8.65
C GLY A 125 -20.72 -3.13 -10.06
N HIS A 126 -19.75 -2.70 -10.87
CA HIS A 126 -19.53 -3.26 -12.20
C HIS A 126 -18.71 -4.56 -12.19
N ASN A 127 -17.90 -4.80 -11.16
CA ASN A 127 -17.02 -5.96 -11.08
C ASN A 127 -17.33 -6.93 -9.93
N GLU A 128 -18.29 -6.62 -9.03
CA GLU A 128 -18.59 -7.42 -7.85
C GLU A 128 -18.87 -8.89 -8.16
N HIS A 129 -19.53 -9.17 -9.31
CA HIS A 129 -19.88 -10.51 -9.74
C HIS A 129 -18.67 -11.37 -10.16
N GLU A 130 -17.53 -10.74 -10.45
CA GLU A 130 -16.29 -11.41 -10.85
C GLU A 130 -15.38 -11.82 -9.68
N ILE A 131 -15.72 -11.49 -8.42
CA ILE A 131 -14.89 -11.86 -7.26
C ILE A 131 -14.55 -13.34 -7.20
N PRO A 132 -15.49 -14.30 -7.45
CA PRO A 132 -15.15 -15.73 -7.46
C PRO A 132 -14.15 -16.07 -8.57
N ALA A 133 -14.40 -15.60 -9.80
CA ALA A 133 -13.52 -15.87 -10.95
C ALA A 133 -12.11 -15.28 -10.74
N ALA A 134 -12.01 -14.05 -10.20
CA ALA A 134 -10.72 -13.43 -9.86
C ALA A 134 -9.95 -14.27 -8.84
N ARG A 135 -10.63 -14.81 -7.82
CA ARG A 135 -10.01 -15.68 -6.81
C ARG A 135 -9.50 -16.98 -7.43
N GLU A 136 -10.26 -17.63 -8.33
CA GLU A 136 -9.84 -18.84 -9.04
C GLU A 136 -8.60 -18.58 -9.92
N ILE A 137 -8.59 -17.46 -10.65
CA ILE A 137 -7.42 -17.06 -11.45
C ILE A 137 -6.21 -16.80 -10.55
N ALA A 138 -6.38 -16.10 -9.43
CA ALA A 138 -5.30 -15.85 -8.49
C ALA A 138 -4.67 -17.16 -7.95
N VAL A 139 -5.50 -18.15 -7.57
CA VAL A 139 -5.03 -19.47 -7.14
C VAL A 139 -4.22 -20.15 -8.24
N ARG A 140 -4.72 -20.15 -9.49
CA ARG A 140 -4.01 -20.74 -10.65
C ARG A 140 -2.66 -20.08 -10.89
N LEU A 141 -2.56 -18.78 -10.66
CA LEU A 141 -1.33 -18.01 -10.81
C LEU A 141 -0.39 -18.05 -9.58
N GLY A 142 -0.76 -18.79 -8.53
CA GLY A 142 0.01 -18.89 -7.29
C GLY A 142 0.07 -17.57 -6.51
N MET A 143 -0.99 -16.75 -6.59
CA MET A 143 -1.11 -15.47 -5.91
C MET A 143 -1.97 -15.58 -4.66
N GLY A 144 -1.64 -14.78 -3.63
CA GLY A 144 -2.63 -14.39 -2.63
C GLY A 144 -3.76 -13.55 -3.26
N PHE A 145 -4.91 -13.51 -2.62
CA PHE A 145 -6.05 -12.72 -3.08
C PHE A 145 -6.74 -12.03 -1.91
N TYR A 146 -7.01 -10.73 -2.06
CA TYR A 146 -7.88 -10.02 -1.14
C TYR A 146 -8.71 -8.96 -1.85
N THR A 147 -9.87 -8.69 -1.29
CA THR A 147 -10.78 -7.64 -1.74
C THR A 147 -10.58 -6.38 -0.92
N LYS A 148 -10.82 -5.23 -1.52
CA LYS A 148 -10.75 -3.91 -0.88
C LYS A 148 -12.01 -3.13 -1.18
N ILE A 149 -12.64 -2.57 -0.14
CA ILE A 149 -13.80 -1.70 -0.33
C ILE A 149 -13.37 -0.41 -1.02
N SER A 150 -14.05 -0.06 -2.13
CA SER A 150 -13.78 1.16 -2.88
C SER A 150 -13.85 2.41 -2.00
N TRP A 151 -12.96 3.38 -2.30
CA TRP A 151 -13.05 4.72 -1.69
C TRP A 151 -14.08 5.61 -2.39
N ASP A 152 -14.42 5.30 -3.65
CA ASP A 152 -15.40 6.05 -4.45
C ASP A 152 -16.67 5.24 -4.62
N ALA A 153 -17.61 5.48 -3.69
CA ALA A 153 -18.92 4.84 -3.74
C ALA A 153 -19.82 5.36 -4.87
N LYS A 154 -19.44 6.47 -5.54
CA LYS A 154 -20.24 7.09 -6.60
C LYS A 154 -19.85 6.57 -7.98
N LEU A 155 -18.59 6.23 -8.20
CA LEU A 155 -18.09 5.79 -9.52
C LEU A 155 -18.87 4.58 -10.04
N SER A 156 -19.07 3.57 -9.23
CA SER A 156 -19.85 2.37 -9.55
C SER A 156 -20.37 1.76 -8.26
N PRO A 157 -21.57 2.19 -7.80
CA PRO A 157 -22.15 1.73 -6.55
C PRO A 157 -22.38 0.23 -6.52
N ILE A 158 -22.12 -0.40 -5.37
CA ILE A 158 -22.41 -1.82 -5.14
C ILE A 158 -23.89 -2.10 -5.39
N ARG A 159 -24.17 -3.10 -6.21
CA ARG A 159 -25.54 -3.51 -6.62
C ARG A 159 -26.10 -4.60 -5.71
N ASN A 160 -25.26 -5.59 -5.36
CA ASN A 160 -25.63 -6.70 -4.51
C ASN A 160 -24.77 -6.76 -3.24
N ARG A 161 -25.18 -6.02 -2.23
CA ARG A 161 -24.45 -5.93 -0.95
C ARG A 161 -24.32 -7.27 -0.22
N GLU A 162 -25.36 -8.10 -0.28
CA GLU A 162 -25.36 -9.41 0.35
C GLU A 162 -24.33 -10.33 -0.28
N PHE A 163 -24.30 -10.38 -1.61
CA PHE A 163 -23.28 -11.12 -2.37
C PHE A 163 -21.86 -10.64 -2.04
N VAL A 164 -21.64 -9.31 -2.04
CA VAL A 164 -20.32 -8.74 -1.72
C VAL A 164 -19.89 -9.15 -0.32
N ARG A 165 -20.76 -9.03 0.69
CA ARG A 165 -20.46 -9.47 2.07
C ARG A 165 -20.10 -10.96 2.13
N ALA A 166 -20.87 -11.81 1.46
CA ALA A 166 -20.59 -13.24 1.39
C ALA A 166 -19.24 -13.56 0.73
N GLN A 167 -18.90 -12.85 -0.35
CA GLN A 167 -17.66 -13.08 -1.08
C GLN A 167 -16.42 -12.50 -0.41
N THR A 168 -16.55 -11.39 0.29
CA THR A 168 -15.42 -10.71 0.96
C THR A 168 -15.18 -11.22 2.39
N GLY A 169 -16.17 -11.82 3.01
CA GLY A 169 -16.18 -12.15 4.43
C GLY A 169 -16.35 -10.92 5.34
N GLU A 170 -16.54 -9.73 4.76
CA GLU A 170 -16.73 -8.48 5.49
C GLU A 170 -18.20 -8.24 5.80
N ARG A 171 -18.50 -7.68 6.97
CA ARG A 171 -19.87 -7.31 7.35
C ARG A 171 -20.38 -6.07 6.60
N ALA A 172 -19.49 -5.31 6.00
CA ALA A 172 -19.77 -4.08 5.29
C ALA A 172 -19.45 -4.24 3.78
N ALA A 173 -20.33 -3.75 2.91
CA ALA A 173 -20.10 -3.66 1.48
C ALA A 173 -19.59 -2.28 1.03
N THR A 174 -19.71 -1.26 1.88
CA THR A 174 -19.22 0.10 1.62
C THR A 174 -18.45 0.64 2.83
N ARG A 175 -17.58 1.66 2.61
CA ARG A 175 -16.84 2.30 3.71
C ARG A 175 -17.76 3.01 4.70
N GLN A 176 -18.87 3.55 4.23
CA GLN A 176 -19.87 4.16 5.10
C GLN A 176 -20.50 3.11 6.04
N GLU A 177 -20.93 1.96 5.50
CA GLU A 177 -21.39 0.84 6.32
C GLU A 177 -20.33 0.35 7.30
N TYR A 178 -19.06 0.27 6.83
CA TYR A 178 -17.97 -0.12 7.70
C TYR A 178 -17.84 0.81 8.91
N GLU A 179 -17.88 2.12 8.69
CA GLU A 179 -17.81 3.10 9.78
C GLU A 179 -19.03 3.00 10.73
N GLN A 180 -20.23 2.79 10.19
CA GLN A 180 -21.43 2.59 10.99
C GLN A 180 -21.37 1.31 11.85
N ILE A 181 -20.85 0.21 11.30
CA ILE A 181 -20.81 -1.08 12.00
C ILE A 181 -19.68 -1.13 13.04
N TYR A 182 -18.50 -0.57 12.71
CA TYR A 182 -17.29 -0.73 13.51
C TYR A 182 -16.90 0.52 14.31
N GLY A 183 -17.60 1.64 14.13
CA GLY A 183 -17.28 2.92 14.79
C GLY A 183 -15.92 3.50 14.42
N ARG A 184 -15.36 3.14 13.26
CA ARG A 184 -14.04 3.59 12.80
C ARG A 184 -13.94 3.59 11.29
N GLN A 185 -13.03 4.42 10.77
CA GLN A 185 -12.72 4.47 9.34
C GLN A 185 -12.10 3.15 8.85
N TYR A 186 -12.43 2.74 7.61
CA TYR A 186 -11.95 1.51 6.98
C TYR A 186 -10.41 1.37 6.97
N LEU A 187 -9.69 2.47 6.78
CA LEU A 187 -8.22 2.50 6.78
C LEU A 187 -7.62 3.04 8.09
N SER A 188 -8.30 2.92 9.22
CA SER A 188 -7.82 3.47 10.49
C SER A 188 -6.46 2.92 10.93
N SER A 189 -6.10 1.70 10.51
CA SER A 189 -4.80 1.08 10.82
C SER A 189 -3.60 1.83 10.25
N ILE A 190 -3.76 2.66 9.21
CA ILE A 190 -2.65 3.43 8.63
C ILE A 190 -2.00 4.40 9.62
N CYS A 191 -2.70 4.81 10.69
CA CYS A 191 -2.14 5.66 11.71
C CYS A 191 -0.94 5.03 12.44
N HIS A 192 -0.83 3.70 12.45
CA HIS A 192 0.32 2.98 13.03
C HIS A 192 1.62 3.27 12.28
N GLN A 193 1.56 3.69 11.01
CA GLN A 193 2.74 4.06 10.23
C GLN A 193 3.62 5.12 10.91
N LEU A 194 3.05 5.99 11.73
CA LEU A 194 3.85 6.96 12.48
C LEU A 194 4.87 6.30 13.43
N TRP A 195 4.69 5.02 13.79
CA TRP A 195 5.62 4.25 14.64
C TRP A 195 6.44 3.25 13.83
N ASP A 196 5.80 2.53 12.91
CA ASP A 196 6.38 1.35 12.27
C ASP A 196 7.02 1.63 10.91
N ASP A 197 6.32 2.41 10.05
CA ASP A 197 6.69 2.62 8.65
C ASP A 197 6.42 4.09 8.23
N PRO A 198 7.07 5.10 8.86
CA PRO A 198 6.83 6.49 8.50
C PRO A 198 7.13 6.78 7.03
N GLN A 199 6.21 7.48 6.39
CA GLN A 199 6.30 7.83 4.98
C GLN A 199 7.28 9.00 4.77
N ILE A 200 8.27 8.79 3.92
CA ILE A 200 9.14 9.84 3.39
C ILE A 200 8.78 10.07 1.92
N ASN A 201 8.62 11.31 1.53
CA ASN A 201 8.33 11.69 0.16
C ASN A 201 9.59 11.64 -0.72
N TRP A 202 9.42 11.69 -2.05
CA TRP A 202 10.51 11.65 -3.02
C TRP A 202 11.53 12.80 -2.87
N ASP A 203 11.12 13.93 -2.28
CA ASP A 203 11.94 15.12 -1.98
C ASP A 203 12.54 15.10 -0.56
N GLY A 204 12.36 14.01 0.18
CA GLY A 204 12.83 13.84 1.56
C GLY A 204 11.87 14.35 2.64
N LYS A 205 10.76 14.99 2.27
CA LYS A 205 9.78 15.51 3.23
C LYS A 205 9.18 14.39 4.09
N ASN A 206 9.08 14.60 5.40
CA ASN A 206 8.46 13.66 6.32
C ASN A 206 6.93 13.78 6.29
N LEU A 207 6.27 12.87 5.56
CA LEU A 207 4.81 12.81 5.46
C LEU A 207 4.15 12.02 6.60
N GLY A 208 4.90 11.24 7.36
CA GLY A 208 4.43 10.46 8.50
C GLY A 208 3.61 9.23 8.13
N CYS A 209 2.59 9.35 7.28
CA CYS A 209 1.78 8.21 6.82
C CYS A 209 1.41 8.31 5.34
N CYS A 210 1.01 7.19 4.74
CA CYS A 210 0.69 7.08 3.32
C CYS A 210 -0.54 7.88 2.88
N ARG A 211 -1.36 8.35 3.81
CA ARG A 211 -2.52 9.17 3.51
C ARG A 211 -2.19 10.67 3.43
N ASN A 212 -1.15 11.12 4.14
CA ASN A 212 -0.82 12.53 4.23
C ASN A 212 -0.10 13.02 2.97
N PHE A 213 -0.74 13.92 2.23
CA PHE A 213 -0.16 14.63 1.07
C PHE A 213 -0.29 16.16 1.22
N TRP A 214 -0.93 16.66 2.29
CA TRP A 214 -1.26 18.07 2.48
C TRP A 214 -0.36 18.82 3.48
N GLY A 215 0.45 18.10 4.25
CA GLY A 215 1.34 18.71 5.23
C GLY A 215 2.57 17.85 5.48
N ASP A 216 3.39 18.27 6.44
CA ASP A 216 4.56 17.52 6.87
C ASP A 216 4.69 17.47 8.39
N PHE A 217 5.42 16.47 8.86
CA PHE A 217 5.72 16.31 10.28
C PHE A 217 7.07 16.90 10.69
N GLY A 218 7.65 17.73 9.82
CA GLY A 218 8.93 18.39 10.02
C GLY A 218 10.14 17.51 9.69
N GLY A 219 11.22 18.18 9.34
CA GLY A 219 12.47 17.56 8.91
C GLY A 219 12.46 17.09 7.45
N ASN A 220 13.65 16.90 6.91
CA ASN A 220 13.88 16.32 5.59
C ASN A 220 14.87 15.16 5.72
N ALA A 221 14.44 13.96 5.31
CA ALA A 221 15.20 12.72 5.49
C ALA A 221 16.56 12.71 4.77
N PHE A 222 16.70 13.48 3.68
CA PHE A 222 17.94 13.59 2.91
C PHE A 222 18.90 14.69 3.41
N ILE A 223 18.42 15.57 4.31
CA ILE A 223 19.20 16.67 4.88
C ILE A 223 19.47 16.40 6.37
N ASP A 224 18.42 16.09 7.13
CA ASP A 224 18.46 15.95 8.58
C ASP A 224 18.63 14.49 9.03
N GLY A 225 18.45 13.53 8.10
CA GLY A 225 18.44 12.09 8.35
C GLY A 225 17.10 11.55 8.87
N LEU A 226 16.88 10.23 8.68
CA LEU A 226 15.63 9.54 9.08
C LEU A 226 15.35 9.67 10.58
N ARG A 227 16.40 9.53 11.41
CA ARG A 227 16.25 9.55 12.85
C ARG A 227 15.72 10.89 13.35
N ALA A 228 16.19 12.00 12.78
CA ALA A 228 15.70 13.35 13.11
C ALA A 228 14.24 13.53 12.69
N CYS A 229 13.88 13.07 11.48
CA CYS A 229 12.49 13.10 10.99
C CYS A 229 11.55 12.31 11.91
N PHE A 230 11.90 11.07 12.27
CA PHE A 230 11.04 10.20 13.07
C PHE A 230 10.90 10.62 14.53
N ASN A 231 11.87 11.36 15.04
CA ASN A 231 11.87 11.93 16.38
C ASN A 231 11.58 13.45 16.40
N HIS A 232 11.14 14.01 15.29
CA HIS A 232 10.73 15.41 15.23
C HIS A 232 9.58 15.71 16.20
N GLU A 233 9.53 16.90 16.74
CA GLU A 233 8.52 17.31 17.73
C GLU A 233 7.09 17.08 17.23
N LYS A 234 6.81 17.42 15.97
CA LYS A 234 5.50 17.19 15.36
C LYS A 234 5.13 15.70 15.30
N MET A 235 6.09 14.79 15.03
CA MET A 235 5.86 13.34 15.06
C MET A 235 5.49 12.86 16.46
N HIS A 236 6.22 13.34 17.49
CA HIS A 236 5.92 13.03 18.88
C HIS A 236 4.54 13.55 19.30
N TYR A 237 4.22 14.78 18.88
CA TYR A 237 2.93 15.38 19.18
C TYR A 237 1.78 14.59 18.52
N ALA A 238 1.91 14.25 17.24
CA ALA A 238 0.92 13.47 16.49
C ALA A 238 0.68 12.09 17.11
N ARG A 239 1.75 11.40 17.51
CA ARG A 239 1.63 10.12 18.25
C ARG A 239 0.86 10.31 19.55
N ALA A 240 1.12 11.37 20.30
CA ALA A 240 0.37 11.66 21.52
C ALA A 240 -1.11 11.99 21.26
N MET A 241 -1.42 12.69 20.15
CA MET A 241 -2.81 12.91 19.71
C MET A 241 -3.51 11.58 19.41
N LEU A 242 -2.87 10.69 18.67
CA LEU A 242 -3.42 9.37 18.29
C LEU A 242 -3.61 8.41 19.48
N LEU A 243 -2.87 8.65 20.57
CA LEU A 243 -3.04 7.95 21.85
C LEU A 243 -4.12 8.60 22.76
N GLY A 244 -4.78 9.69 22.31
CA GLY A 244 -5.74 10.44 23.12
C GLY A 244 -5.11 11.25 24.28
N ARG A 245 -3.79 11.49 24.24
CA ARG A 245 -3.04 12.15 25.33
C ARG A 245 -2.87 13.66 25.13
N LYS A 246 -3.09 14.15 23.91
CA LYS A 246 -3.00 15.58 23.56
C LYS A 246 -4.14 16.00 22.64
N PRO A 247 -4.61 17.25 22.74
CA PRO A 247 -5.61 17.80 21.82
C PRO A 247 -5.04 18.00 20.42
N PRO A 248 -5.90 18.19 19.39
CA PRO A 248 -5.46 18.59 18.06
C PRO A 248 -4.70 19.92 18.08
N ARG A 249 -3.71 20.05 17.17
CA ARG A 249 -2.89 21.24 16.99
C ARG A 249 -2.80 21.54 15.49
N ASP A 250 -3.02 22.79 15.09
CA ASP A 250 -3.23 23.18 13.68
C ASP A 250 -2.05 22.86 12.76
N ASP A 251 -0.83 22.90 13.27
CA ASP A 251 0.38 22.60 12.50
C ASP A 251 0.69 21.09 12.37
N ILE A 252 -0.18 20.23 12.90
CA ILE A 252 -0.06 18.77 12.80
C ILE A 252 -1.03 18.25 11.73
N PRO A 253 -0.56 17.55 10.67
CA PRO A 253 -1.41 17.06 9.58
C PRO A 253 -2.58 16.19 10.03
N CYS A 254 -2.45 15.48 11.15
CA CYS A 254 -3.52 14.65 11.70
C CYS A 254 -4.76 15.47 12.11
N SER A 255 -4.61 16.73 12.49
CA SER A 255 -5.71 17.55 13.04
C SER A 255 -6.87 17.75 12.06
N THR A 256 -6.60 17.74 10.76
CA THR A 256 -7.62 17.83 9.69
C THR A 256 -7.91 16.48 9.02
N CYS A 257 -7.25 15.40 9.46
CA CYS A 257 -7.40 14.08 8.86
C CYS A 257 -8.71 13.42 9.29
N VAL A 258 -9.53 13.00 8.32
CA VAL A 258 -10.83 12.33 8.60
C VAL A 258 -10.67 11.06 9.45
N VAL A 259 -9.53 10.36 9.34
CA VAL A 259 -9.25 9.17 10.17
C VAL A 259 -9.03 9.57 11.62
N TYR A 260 -8.28 10.64 11.88
CA TYR A 260 -8.09 11.15 13.23
C TYR A 260 -9.40 11.71 13.82
N LEU A 261 -10.16 12.48 13.03
CA LEU A 261 -11.44 13.02 13.47
C LEU A 261 -12.45 11.90 13.81
N SER A 262 -12.49 10.85 13.00
CA SER A 262 -13.31 9.67 13.31
C SER A 262 -12.85 8.99 14.62
N ARG A 263 -11.54 8.83 14.85
CA ARG A 263 -11.00 8.31 16.11
C ARG A 263 -11.42 9.17 17.32
N GLN A 264 -11.31 10.47 17.17
CA GLN A 264 -11.70 11.42 18.22
C GLN A 264 -13.19 11.31 18.55
N ASN A 265 -14.06 11.26 17.54
CA ASN A 265 -15.51 11.16 17.71
C ASN A 265 -15.95 9.85 18.37
N HIS A 266 -15.26 8.75 18.12
CA HIS A 266 -15.58 7.42 18.65
C HIS A 266 -14.70 7.00 19.83
N SER A 267 -13.79 7.86 20.28
CA SER A 267 -12.77 7.52 21.30
C SER A 267 -11.97 6.25 20.98
N ASP A 268 -11.77 5.95 19.65
CA ASP A 268 -11.00 4.79 19.14
C ASP A 268 -9.49 5.10 19.16
N TRP A 269 -8.95 5.36 20.33
CA TRP A 269 -7.53 5.69 20.49
C TRP A 269 -6.63 4.46 20.26
N ILE A 270 -5.43 4.70 19.71
CA ILE A 270 -4.42 3.66 19.58
C ILE A 270 -3.97 3.22 20.97
N THR A 271 -3.90 1.91 21.19
CA THR A 271 -3.38 1.31 22.42
C THR A 271 -2.17 0.45 22.12
N VAL A 272 -1.32 0.21 23.11
CA VAL A 272 -0.14 -0.65 22.96
C VAL A 272 -0.51 -2.06 22.49
N ARG A 273 -1.68 -2.58 22.91
CA ARG A 273 -2.19 -3.89 22.45
C ARG A 273 -2.58 -3.90 20.98
N ASN A 274 -3.10 -2.78 20.47
CA ASN A 274 -3.49 -2.65 19.06
C ASN A 274 -2.27 -2.45 18.14
N HIS A 275 -1.13 -2.05 18.68
CA HIS A 275 0.10 -1.84 17.94
C HIS A 275 0.77 -3.16 17.51
N HIS A 276 0.64 -4.22 18.33
CA HIS A 276 1.28 -5.52 18.07
C HIS A 276 0.36 -6.56 17.37
N SER A 277 -0.90 -6.23 17.11
CA SER A 277 -1.88 -7.12 16.47
C SER A 277 -1.95 -6.88 14.95
N ARG A 278 -0.87 -7.17 14.26
CA ARG A 278 -0.81 -7.26 12.79
C ARG A 278 -0.26 -8.62 12.36
#